data_7782f0ba5cd1096d67c6fdca8a4ed0f2
#
_entry.id   7782f0ba5cd1096d67c6fdca8a4ed0f2
#
_cell.length_a   1.000
_cell.length_b   1.000
_cell.length_c   1.000
_cell.angle_alpha   90.00
_cell.angle_beta   90.00
_cell.angle_gamma   90.00
#
_symmetry.space_group_name_H-M   'P 1'
#
loop_
_entity.id
_entity.type
_entity.pdbx_description
1 polymer ?
#
loop_
_entity_poly.entity_id
_entity_poly.type
_entity_poly.pdbx_seq_one_letter_code
_entity_poly.pdbx_strand_id
1 'polypeptide(L)'
;MLLNKLEVNSLDKEEFLLFSGFTDDGRKIPHDVLALFFKLDGEVGPFHYIVKDADHSLQADMELLANSTVQKLMENNNTLFKERQEQLTRWVDDQVAVAERALKKVKLELRAANHEMELAQNQEELQQAVERIDALERKKRRARREIDDVEEEYSEKRKVILETIRKKMVHSIGNT
;
A
#
# COMPACT_ATOMS: atom_id res chain seq x y z
N MET A 1 -31.88 -11.69 18.38
CA MET A 1 -30.87 -10.84 17.72
C MET A 1 -29.66 -10.74 18.62
N LEU A 2 -28.46 -10.87 18.06
CA LEU A 2 -27.16 -10.71 18.70
C LEU A 2 -26.43 -9.53 18.07
N LEU A 3 -25.79 -8.68 18.89
CA LEU A 3 -24.95 -7.59 18.47
C LEU A 3 -23.53 -7.85 18.97
N ASN A 4 -22.54 -7.73 18.10
CA ASN A 4 -21.13 -7.81 18.48
C ASN A 4 -20.33 -6.67 17.83
N LYS A 5 -19.25 -6.28 18.49
CA LYS A 5 -18.28 -5.32 17.97
C LYS A 5 -17.05 -6.08 17.50
N LEU A 6 -16.75 -5.98 16.21
CA LEU A 6 -15.51 -6.49 15.64
C LEU A 6 -14.51 -5.35 15.51
N GLU A 7 -13.35 -5.48 16.15
CA GLU A 7 -12.21 -4.57 15.97
C GLU A 7 -11.14 -5.26 15.12
N VAL A 8 -10.81 -4.66 13.99
CA VAL A 8 -9.76 -5.16 13.10
C VAL A 8 -8.63 -4.15 13.05
N ASN A 9 -7.47 -4.54 13.53
CA ASN A 9 -6.23 -3.76 13.41
C ASN A 9 -5.53 -4.16 12.12
N SER A 10 -5.85 -3.46 11.03
CA SER A 10 -5.22 -3.64 9.72
C SER A 10 -4.30 -2.47 9.38
N LEU A 11 -4.37 -1.91 8.18
CA LEU A 11 -3.67 -0.65 7.82
C LEU A 11 -4.12 0.51 8.69
N ASP A 12 -5.40 0.55 9.01
CA ASP A 12 -6.00 1.44 9.98
C ASP A 12 -6.78 0.61 11.01
N LYS A 13 -7.04 1.17 12.18
CA LYS A 13 -7.94 0.53 13.14
C LYS A 13 -9.36 0.71 12.63
N GLU A 14 -10.02 -0.38 12.30
CA GLU A 14 -11.40 -0.38 11.83
C GLU A 14 -12.30 -1.10 12.84
N GLU A 15 -13.49 -0.54 13.07
CA GLU A 15 -14.48 -1.06 14.00
C GLU A 15 -15.78 -1.32 13.24
N PHE A 16 -16.31 -2.52 13.39
CA PHE A 16 -17.56 -2.95 12.75
C PHE A 16 -18.57 -3.39 13.79
N LEU A 17 -19.81 -2.95 13.63
CA LEU A 17 -20.94 -3.50 14.37
C LEU A 17 -21.55 -4.62 13.54
N LEU A 18 -21.52 -5.83 14.08
CA LEU A 18 -22.07 -7.03 13.45
C LEU A 18 -23.39 -7.38 14.10
N PHE A 19 -24.38 -7.70 13.28
CA PHE A 19 -25.70 -8.04 13.72
C PHE A 19 -26.12 -9.42 13.20
N SER A 20 -26.56 -10.31 14.09
CA SER A 20 -27.15 -11.57 13.71
C SER A 20 -28.56 -11.66 14.29
N GLY A 21 -29.52 -12.16 13.53
CA GLY A 21 -30.90 -12.27 13.97
C GLY A 21 -31.69 -13.25 13.13
N PHE A 22 -32.64 -13.88 13.82
CA PHE A 22 -33.62 -14.77 13.23
C PHE A 22 -35.02 -14.32 13.64
N THR A 23 -36.01 -14.60 12.79
CA THR A 23 -37.42 -14.49 13.10
C THR A 23 -37.85 -15.64 14.00
N ASP A 24 -39.03 -15.57 14.60
CA ASP A 24 -39.59 -16.61 15.49
C ASP A 24 -39.77 -17.96 14.76
N ASP A 25 -39.94 -17.94 13.44
CA ASP A 25 -40.04 -19.13 12.59
C ASP A 25 -38.65 -19.64 12.11
N GLY A 26 -37.55 -19.10 12.65
CA GLY A 26 -36.18 -19.56 12.40
C GLY A 26 -35.56 -19.07 11.10
N ARG A 27 -36.17 -18.12 10.39
CA ARG A 27 -35.58 -17.54 9.19
C ARG A 27 -34.56 -16.48 9.56
N LYS A 28 -33.40 -16.54 8.91
CA LYS A 28 -32.34 -15.54 9.07
C LYS A 28 -32.77 -14.17 8.54
N ILE A 29 -32.56 -13.14 9.34
CA ILE A 29 -32.79 -11.75 8.94
C ILE A 29 -31.50 -11.22 8.34
N PRO A 30 -31.51 -10.62 7.12
CA PRO A 30 -30.32 -10.02 6.53
C PRO A 30 -29.71 -8.92 7.41
N HIS A 31 -28.40 -8.83 7.41
CA HIS A 31 -27.63 -7.89 8.24
C HIS A 31 -28.03 -6.42 8.01
N ASP A 32 -28.23 -6.01 6.78
CA ASP A 32 -28.69 -4.68 6.39
C ASP A 32 -30.06 -4.33 6.95
N VAL A 33 -30.97 -5.31 7.00
CA VAL A 33 -32.29 -5.15 7.61
C VAL A 33 -32.17 -4.99 9.12
N LEU A 34 -31.34 -5.80 9.79
CA LEU A 34 -31.09 -5.68 11.22
C LEU A 34 -30.49 -4.31 11.59
N ALA A 35 -29.58 -3.77 10.75
CA ALA A 35 -29.00 -2.46 10.95
C ALA A 35 -30.05 -1.33 10.90
N LEU A 36 -31.16 -1.51 10.19
CA LEU A 36 -32.25 -0.53 10.15
C LEU A 36 -33.03 -0.47 11.46
N PHE A 37 -33.10 -1.56 12.23
CA PHE A 37 -33.80 -1.55 13.54
C PHE A 37 -33.22 -0.54 14.52
N PHE A 38 -31.90 -0.23 14.42
CA PHE A 38 -31.25 0.80 15.24
C PHE A 38 -31.62 2.23 14.85
N LYS A 39 -32.34 2.40 13.76
CA LYS A 39 -32.84 3.71 13.28
C LYS A 39 -34.33 3.91 13.62
N LEU A 40 -34.98 2.90 14.19
CA LEU A 40 -36.38 2.95 14.54
C LEU A 40 -36.52 3.29 16.03
N ASP A 41 -37.55 4.08 16.34
CA ASP A 41 -37.96 4.29 17.72
C ASP A 41 -38.55 2.99 18.28
N GLY A 42 -38.10 2.60 19.47
CA GLY A 42 -38.52 1.37 20.13
C GLY A 42 -39.19 1.64 21.46
N GLU A 43 -40.19 0.84 21.77
CA GLU A 43 -40.80 0.80 23.11
C GLU A 43 -40.24 -0.37 23.92
N VAL A 44 -40.05 -0.16 25.23
CA VAL A 44 -39.60 -1.23 26.12
C VAL A 44 -40.79 -2.17 26.39
N GLY A 45 -40.69 -3.37 25.80
CA GLY A 45 -41.68 -4.45 26.01
C GLY A 45 -41.27 -5.39 27.14
N PRO A 46 -42.11 -6.41 27.42
CA PRO A 46 -41.78 -7.45 28.40
C PRO A 46 -40.55 -8.25 27.94
N PHE A 47 -39.70 -8.63 28.90
CA PHE A 47 -38.53 -9.45 28.61
C PHE A 47 -38.93 -10.88 28.21
N HIS A 48 -38.41 -11.36 27.08
CA HIS A 48 -38.54 -12.75 26.66
C HIS A 48 -37.17 -13.42 26.79
N TYR A 49 -37.13 -14.63 27.36
CA TYR A 49 -35.91 -15.41 27.45
C TYR A 49 -35.60 -16.06 26.10
N ILE A 50 -34.36 -15.94 25.64
CA ILE A 50 -33.90 -16.61 24.42
C ILE A 50 -33.76 -18.12 24.73
N VAL A 51 -34.29 -18.95 23.85
CA VAL A 51 -34.12 -20.40 23.92
C VAL A 51 -32.68 -20.74 23.64
N LYS A 52 -32.06 -21.66 24.43
CA LYS A 52 -30.62 -21.99 24.32
C LYS A 52 -30.18 -22.39 22.90
N ASP A 53 -31.03 -23.08 22.16
CA ASP A 53 -30.72 -23.50 20.77
C ASP A 53 -30.65 -22.31 19.80
N ALA A 54 -31.43 -21.26 20.03
CA ALA A 54 -31.37 -20.02 19.24
C ALA A 54 -30.05 -19.25 19.52
N ASP A 55 -29.53 -19.33 20.72
CA ASP A 55 -28.24 -18.67 21.07
C ASP A 55 -27.05 -19.28 20.31
N HIS A 56 -26.97 -20.62 20.22
CA HIS A 56 -25.95 -21.29 19.43
C HIS A 56 -26.00 -20.94 17.95
N SER A 57 -27.20 -20.84 17.38
CA SER A 57 -27.37 -20.46 15.97
C SER A 57 -26.99 -19.00 15.72
N LEU A 58 -27.29 -18.09 16.65
CA LEU A 58 -26.88 -16.69 16.59
C LEU A 58 -25.36 -16.52 16.69
N GLN A 59 -24.71 -17.27 17.58
CA GLN A 59 -23.24 -17.24 17.73
C GLN A 59 -22.53 -17.78 16.48
N ALA A 60 -22.97 -18.94 15.96
CA ALA A 60 -22.41 -19.51 14.74
C ALA A 60 -22.54 -18.56 13.52
N ASP A 61 -23.70 -17.90 13.39
CA ASP A 61 -23.91 -16.92 12.33
C ASP A 61 -23.02 -15.67 12.51
N MET A 62 -22.84 -15.22 13.75
CA MET A 62 -21.96 -14.11 14.08
C MET A 62 -20.49 -14.41 13.76
N GLU A 63 -20.01 -15.62 14.04
CA GLU A 63 -18.65 -16.06 13.68
C GLU A 63 -18.45 -16.08 12.16
N LEU A 64 -19.42 -16.60 11.41
CA LEU A 64 -19.37 -16.58 9.94
C LEU A 64 -19.31 -15.16 9.40
N LEU A 65 -20.13 -14.25 9.97
CA LEU A 65 -20.17 -12.85 9.58
C LEU A 65 -18.84 -12.16 9.90
N ALA A 66 -18.26 -12.38 11.08
CA ALA A 66 -16.97 -11.85 11.48
C ALA A 66 -15.87 -12.33 10.54
N ASN A 67 -15.78 -13.63 10.27
CA ASN A 67 -14.80 -14.22 9.35
C ASN A 67 -14.94 -13.66 7.94
N SER A 68 -16.16 -13.54 7.41
CA SER A 68 -16.38 -12.96 6.08
C SER A 68 -16.00 -11.49 6.00
N THR A 69 -16.21 -10.73 7.07
CA THR A 69 -15.82 -9.32 7.16
C THR A 69 -14.31 -9.17 7.18
N VAL A 70 -13.60 -9.98 7.99
CA VAL A 70 -12.13 -10.01 8.03
C VAL A 70 -11.55 -10.40 6.66
N GLN A 71 -12.13 -11.42 6.01
CA GLN A 71 -11.65 -11.83 4.68
C GLN A 71 -11.81 -10.72 3.64
N LYS A 72 -12.93 -10.03 3.59
CA LYS A 72 -13.12 -8.88 2.68
C LYS A 72 -12.12 -7.76 2.93
N LEU A 73 -11.83 -7.48 4.21
CA LEU A 73 -10.81 -6.49 4.58
C LEU A 73 -9.42 -6.90 4.13
N MET A 74 -9.06 -8.18 4.28
CA MET A 74 -7.79 -8.72 3.79
C MET A 74 -7.67 -8.61 2.27
N GLU A 75 -8.73 -8.92 1.53
CA GLU A 75 -8.77 -8.78 0.07
C GLU A 75 -8.59 -7.32 -0.36
N ASN A 76 -9.30 -6.39 0.28
CA ASN A 76 -9.16 -4.95 0.02
C ASN A 76 -7.75 -4.46 0.33
N ASN A 77 -7.17 -4.85 1.45
CA ASN A 77 -5.81 -4.49 1.83
C ASN A 77 -4.77 -5.03 0.85
N ASN A 78 -4.95 -6.25 0.36
CA ASN A 78 -4.09 -6.83 -0.68
C ASN A 78 -4.18 -6.07 -2.00
N THR A 79 -5.37 -5.61 -2.38
CA THR A 79 -5.58 -4.80 -3.58
C THR A 79 -4.87 -3.44 -3.45
N LEU A 80 -5.10 -2.73 -2.35
CA LEU A 80 -4.42 -1.46 -2.06
C LEU A 80 -2.90 -1.60 -2.00
N PHE A 81 -2.41 -2.73 -1.49
CA PHE A 81 -0.98 -3.03 -1.49
C PHE A 81 -0.42 -3.17 -2.90
N LYS A 82 -1.07 -3.96 -3.76
CA LYS A 82 -0.66 -4.14 -5.15
C LYS A 82 -0.64 -2.81 -5.89
N GLU A 83 -1.68 -2.00 -5.74
CA GLU A 83 -1.76 -0.67 -6.34
C GLU A 83 -0.60 0.24 -5.89
N ARG A 84 -0.29 0.29 -4.58
CA ARG A 84 0.84 1.07 -4.06
C ARG A 84 2.18 0.56 -4.57
N GLN A 85 2.35 -0.74 -4.66
CA GLN A 85 3.56 -1.35 -5.21
C GLN A 85 3.73 -1.01 -6.69
N GLU A 86 2.68 -1.08 -7.49
CA GLU A 86 2.69 -0.68 -8.90
C GLU A 86 2.99 0.81 -9.07
N GLN A 87 2.40 1.68 -8.26
CA GLN A 87 2.69 3.12 -8.27
C GLN A 87 4.15 3.38 -7.95
N LEU A 88 4.70 2.70 -6.94
CA LEU A 88 6.11 2.83 -6.57
C LEU A 88 7.04 2.35 -7.70
N THR A 89 6.72 1.23 -8.35
CA THR A 89 7.49 0.71 -9.48
C THR A 89 7.49 1.70 -10.64
N ARG A 90 6.33 2.23 -11.03
CA ARG A 90 6.24 3.25 -12.09
C ARG A 90 7.04 4.50 -11.76
N TRP A 91 6.96 4.96 -10.51
CA TRP A 91 7.75 6.13 -10.07
C TRP A 91 9.25 5.88 -10.23
N VAL A 92 9.74 4.71 -9.85
CA VAL A 92 11.17 4.35 -10.01
C VAL A 92 11.55 4.30 -11.49
N ASP A 93 10.77 3.61 -12.32
CA ASP A 93 11.03 3.50 -13.75
C ASP A 93 11.13 4.90 -14.40
N ASP A 94 10.23 5.82 -14.01
CA ASP A 94 10.27 7.20 -14.49
C ASP A 94 11.54 7.95 -14.03
N GLN A 95 11.92 7.82 -12.75
CA GLN A 95 13.12 8.49 -12.21
C GLN A 95 14.40 7.94 -12.84
N VAL A 96 14.51 6.62 -12.97
CA VAL A 96 15.65 5.97 -13.63
C VAL A 96 15.73 6.40 -15.10
N ALA A 97 14.63 6.43 -15.82
CA ALA A 97 14.59 6.87 -17.22
C ALA A 97 15.03 8.34 -17.39
N VAL A 98 14.73 9.21 -16.43
CA VAL A 98 15.19 10.61 -16.43
C VAL A 98 16.70 10.66 -16.20
N ALA A 99 17.22 9.94 -15.20
CA ALA A 99 18.62 9.91 -14.86
C ALA A 99 19.47 9.27 -15.99
N GLU A 100 18.98 8.21 -16.63
CA GLU A 100 19.64 7.59 -17.79
C GLU A 100 19.71 8.53 -19.00
N ARG A 101 18.64 9.29 -19.27
CA ARG A 101 18.64 10.31 -20.33
C ARG A 101 19.68 11.40 -20.04
N ALA A 102 19.78 11.86 -18.79
CA ALA A 102 20.81 12.82 -18.37
C ALA A 102 22.22 12.24 -18.54
N LEU A 103 22.44 11.00 -18.11
CA LEU A 103 23.71 10.30 -18.30
C LEU A 103 24.08 10.14 -19.78
N LYS A 104 23.11 9.79 -20.63
CA LYS A 104 23.31 9.67 -22.09
C LYS A 104 23.73 11.00 -22.71
N LYS A 105 23.06 12.10 -22.30
CA LYS A 105 23.40 13.45 -22.76
C LYS A 105 24.83 13.82 -22.37
N VAL A 106 25.24 13.61 -21.12
CA VAL A 106 26.61 13.89 -20.65
C VAL A 106 27.64 13.06 -21.40
N LYS A 107 27.33 11.76 -21.69
CA LYS A 107 28.23 10.92 -22.50
C LYS A 107 28.43 11.44 -23.94
N LEU A 108 27.39 12.01 -24.55
CA LEU A 108 27.49 12.63 -25.89
C LEU A 108 28.32 13.92 -25.83
N GLU A 109 28.07 14.78 -24.84
CA GLU A 109 28.86 16.00 -24.63
C GLU A 109 30.34 15.68 -24.39
N LEU A 110 30.63 14.61 -23.62
CA LEU A 110 31.99 14.15 -23.36
C LEU A 110 32.69 13.68 -24.64
N ARG A 111 31.98 12.96 -25.52
CA ARG A 111 32.54 12.55 -26.82
C ARG A 111 32.85 13.76 -27.69
N ALA A 112 31.96 14.76 -27.72
CA ALA A 112 32.21 16.00 -28.46
C ALA A 112 33.42 16.78 -27.91
N ALA A 113 33.55 16.91 -26.58
CA ALA A 113 34.67 17.58 -25.95
C ALA A 113 36.00 16.86 -26.19
N ASN A 114 36.02 15.52 -26.20
CA ASN A 114 37.22 14.77 -26.58
C ASN A 114 37.62 15.02 -28.04
N HIS A 115 36.65 15.09 -28.93
CA HIS A 115 36.91 15.42 -30.34
C HIS A 115 37.43 16.86 -30.52
N GLU A 116 36.86 17.82 -29.79
CA GLU A 116 37.36 19.21 -29.73
C GLU A 116 38.83 19.26 -29.25
N MET A 117 39.16 18.45 -28.23
CA MET A 117 40.54 18.35 -27.72
C MET A 117 41.51 17.81 -28.78
N GLU A 118 41.07 16.80 -29.55
CA GLU A 118 41.91 16.22 -30.63
C GLU A 118 42.17 17.22 -31.80
N LEU A 119 41.25 18.16 -32.01
CA LEU A 119 41.33 19.18 -33.06
C LEU A 119 42.00 20.47 -32.60
N ALA A 120 42.33 20.62 -31.31
CA ALA A 120 42.91 21.83 -30.75
C ALA A 120 44.25 22.18 -31.43
N GLN A 121 44.39 23.40 -31.92
CA GLN A 121 45.53 23.87 -32.66
C GLN A 121 46.52 24.70 -31.80
N ASN A 122 46.07 25.12 -30.61
CA ASN A 122 46.86 25.93 -29.71
C ASN A 122 46.70 25.47 -28.24
N GLN A 123 47.60 25.92 -27.38
CA GLN A 123 47.65 25.52 -25.98
C GLN A 123 46.43 26.02 -25.18
N GLU A 124 45.83 27.14 -25.56
CA GLU A 124 44.67 27.71 -24.87
C GLU A 124 43.42 26.88 -25.18
N GLU A 125 43.18 26.50 -26.42
CA GLU A 125 42.08 25.59 -26.83
C GLU A 125 42.21 24.22 -26.15
N LEU A 126 43.44 23.68 -26.09
CA LEU A 126 43.71 22.42 -25.41
C LEU A 126 43.33 22.50 -23.91
N GLN A 127 43.74 23.57 -23.23
CA GLN A 127 43.45 23.75 -21.81
C GLN A 127 41.94 23.87 -21.56
N GLN A 128 41.21 24.66 -22.37
CA GLN A 128 39.77 24.79 -22.27
C GLN A 128 39.03 23.45 -22.49
N ALA A 129 39.48 22.65 -23.47
CA ALA A 129 38.93 21.34 -23.73
C ALA A 129 39.16 20.37 -22.55
N VAL A 130 40.31 20.37 -21.93
CA VAL A 130 40.65 19.55 -20.76
C VAL A 130 39.78 19.94 -19.57
N GLU A 131 39.63 21.23 -19.26
CA GLU A 131 38.75 21.70 -18.17
C GLU A 131 37.30 21.31 -18.38
N ARG A 132 36.81 21.38 -19.64
CA ARG A 132 35.46 20.94 -20.00
C ARG A 132 35.27 19.43 -19.83
N ILE A 133 36.25 18.62 -20.25
CA ILE A 133 36.25 17.17 -20.06
C ILE A 133 36.18 16.82 -18.57
N ASP A 134 36.97 17.44 -17.73
CA ASP A 134 36.98 17.23 -16.28
C ASP A 134 35.63 17.57 -15.65
N ALA A 135 35.02 18.68 -16.07
CA ALA A 135 33.68 19.07 -15.60
C ALA A 135 32.61 18.05 -16.01
N LEU A 136 32.68 17.55 -17.26
CA LEU A 136 31.74 16.54 -17.78
C LEU A 136 31.93 15.16 -17.12
N GLU A 137 33.16 14.76 -16.81
CA GLU A 137 33.42 13.53 -16.05
C GLU A 137 32.85 13.59 -14.62
N ARG A 138 32.91 14.77 -13.96
CA ARG A 138 32.25 14.98 -12.68
C ARG A 138 30.73 14.88 -12.79
N LYS A 139 30.12 15.48 -13.84
CA LYS A 139 28.69 15.38 -14.13
C LYS A 139 28.27 13.94 -14.39
N LYS A 140 29.06 13.19 -15.16
CA LYS A 140 28.80 11.76 -15.45
C LYS A 140 28.80 10.91 -14.19
N ARG A 141 29.77 11.13 -13.29
CA ARG A 141 29.82 10.44 -11.98
C ARG A 141 28.62 10.79 -11.09
N ARG A 142 28.16 12.04 -11.13
CA ARG A 142 26.94 12.45 -10.40
C ARG A 142 25.70 11.77 -10.97
N ALA A 143 25.50 11.80 -12.28
CA ALA A 143 24.34 11.18 -12.92
C ALA A 143 24.30 9.65 -12.73
N ARG A 144 25.43 8.96 -12.58
CA ARG A 144 25.45 7.55 -12.20
C ARG A 144 24.99 7.34 -10.76
N ARG A 145 25.50 8.15 -9.82
CA ARG A 145 25.07 8.06 -8.42
C ARG A 145 23.57 8.32 -8.25
N GLU A 146 22.98 9.25 -9.01
CA GLU A 146 21.55 9.52 -8.98
C GLU A 146 20.72 8.27 -9.33
N ILE A 147 21.19 7.39 -10.20
CA ILE A 147 20.54 6.12 -10.51
C ILE A 147 20.63 5.18 -9.31
N ASP A 148 21.81 5.00 -8.75
CA ASP A 148 22.06 4.14 -7.59
C ASP A 148 21.24 4.61 -6.38
N ASP A 149 21.17 5.92 -6.13
CA ASP A 149 20.40 6.55 -5.05
C ASP A 149 18.88 6.29 -5.20
N VAL A 150 18.34 6.36 -6.43
CA VAL A 150 16.92 6.06 -6.72
C VAL A 150 16.60 4.59 -6.48
N GLU A 151 17.49 3.67 -6.89
CA GLU A 151 17.31 2.23 -6.68
C GLU A 151 17.37 1.87 -5.18
N GLU A 152 18.25 2.52 -4.41
CA GLU A 152 18.34 2.35 -2.96
C GLU A 152 17.07 2.87 -2.26
N GLU A 153 16.60 4.07 -2.61
CA GLU A 153 15.36 4.66 -2.08
C GLU A 153 14.14 3.75 -2.35
N TYR A 154 14.07 3.15 -3.55
CA TYR A 154 13.04 2.18 -3.89
C TYR A 154 13.10 0.95 -2.97
N SER A 155 14.29 0.39 -2.80
CA SER A 155 14.50 -0.78 -1.96
C SER A 155 14.03 -0.54 -0.52
N GLU A 156 14.37 0.62 0.05
CA GLU A 156 13.95 1.01 1.39
C GLU A 156 12.44 1.23 1.50
N LYS A 157 11.84 1.96 0.56
CA LYS A 157 10.38 2.16 0.54
C LYS A 157 9.62 0.84 0.43
N ARG A 158 10.11 -0.08 -0.41
CA ARG A 158 9.54 -1.42 -0.57
C ARG A 158 9.61 -2.23 0.73
N LYS A 159 10.75 -2.21 1.44
CA LYS A 159 10.91 -2.88 2.74
C LYS A 159 9.89 -2.36 3.75
N VAL A 160 9.76 -1.04 3.89
CA VAL A 160 8.81 -0.41 4.82
C VAL A 160 7.38 -0.86 4.54
N ILE A 161 6.96 -0.90 3.26
CA ILE A 161 5.64 -1.36 2.86
C ILE A 161 5.44 -2.83 3.25
N LEU A 162 6.40 -3.72 2.95
CA LEU A 162 6.33 -5.14 3.28
C LEU A 162 6.28 -5.39 4.80
N GLU A 163 7.10 -4.69 5.58
CA GLU A 163 7.11 -4.80 7.04
C GLU A 163 5.79 -4.34 7.66
N THR A 164 5.22 -3.25 7.15
CA THR A 164 3.93 -2.73 7.61
C THR A 164 2.83 -3.77 7.44
N ILE A 165 2.81 -4.46 6.31
CA ILE A 165 1.83 -5.52 6.03
C ILE A 165 2.06 -6.71 6.93
N ARG A 166 3.32 -7.18 7.04
CA ARG A 166 3.65 -8.34 7.87
C ARG A 166 3.27 -8.14 9.34
N LYS A 167 3.56 -6.97 9.91
CA LYS A 167 3.20 -6.63 11.29
C LYS A 167 1.68 -6.64 11.50
N LYS A 168 0.91 -6.18 10.53
CA LYS A 168 -0.55 -6.08 10.65
C LYS A 168 -1.28 -7.40 10.42
N MET A 169 -0.78 -8.26 9.55
CA MET A 169 -1.34 -9.61 9.36
C MET A 169 -1.20 -10.49 10.61
N VAL A 170 -0.15 -10.33 11.40
CA VAL A 170 0.06 -11.10 12.64
C VAL A 170 -0.92 -10.69 13.76
N HIS A 171 -1.38 -9.43 13.80
CA HIS A 171 -2.28 -8.93 14.84
C HIS A 171 -3.78 -9.25 14.57
N SER A 172 -4.17 -9.51 13.32
CA SER A 172 -5.56 -9.86 12.99
C SER A 172 -5.94 -11.32 13.32
N ILE A 173 -4.96 -12.18 13.55
CA ILE A 173 -5.16 -13.61 13.87
C ILE A 173 -5.21 -13.86 15.41
N GLY A 174 -4.84 -12.91 16.23
CA GLY A 174 -4.65 -13.07 17.67
C GLY A 174 -5.79 -12.65 18.60
N ASN A 175 -6.91 -12.14 18.08
CA ASN A 175 -8.06 -11.69 18.88
C ASN A 175 -9.36 -12.31 18.37
N THR A 176 -9.52 -13.60 18.59
CA THR A 176 -10.80 -14.30 18.64
C THR A 176 -11.05 -14.79 20.05
#